data_f9e264084c42947a3dd22a226527affb
#
_entry.id   f9e264084c42947a3dd22a226527affb
#
_cell.length_a   1.000
_cell.length_b   1.000
_cell.length_c   1.000
_cell.angle_alpha   90.00
_cell.angle_beta   90.00
_cell.angle_gamma   90.00
#
_symmetry.space_group_name_H-M   'P 1'
#
loop_
_entity.id
_entity.type
_entity.pdbx_description
1 polymer ?
#
loop_
_entity_poly.entity_id
_entity_poly.type
_entity_poly.pdbx_seq_one_letter_code
_entity_poly.pdbx_strand_id
1 'polypeptide(L)'
;MDQLLPPEIVEAGQTFPAALAACGDLDALLRLKGAFVGREASHATRLMELLKTAPKEQKRELGAAINGLKQQWEEGLKVRQAELEAAKRKLGALAASWDPALPPPQPPRGALHPLNRLMDRLVDVFRPMGFHVEEGPEVETEAHNFDGLNIPEDHPAKASSDTFYLAAHPELLLRTHTSPVQVRTLLRVAPDLAARGGIRFLAPGRVYRKDEIDPTHSPMFHQVEGMLVGHGIGM
;
A
#
# COMPACT_ATOMS: atom_id res chain seq x y z
N MET A 1 52.33 -17.97 33.62
CA MET A 1 51.31 -16.99 34.04
C MET A 1 49.95 -17.62 34.40
N ASP A 2 49.85 -18.99 34.38
CA ASP A 2 48.56 -19.68 34.59
C ASP A 2 48.24 -20.12 36.04
N GLN A 3 49.09 -19.80 37.02
CA GLN A 3 48.93 -20.31 38.40
C GLN A 3 48.19 -19.36 39.36
N LEU A 4 47.67 -18.23 38.91
CA LEU A 4 47.05 -17.19 39.77
C LEU A 4 45.53 -16.99 39.53
N LEU A 5 44.94 -17.60 38.53
CA LEU A 5 43.53 -17.45 38.27
C LEU A 5 42.68 -18.55 38.95
N PRO A 6 41.54 -18.23 39.55
CA PRO A 6 40.63 -19.23 40.10
C PRO A 6 40.26 -20.30 39.07
N PRO A 7 40.13 -21.57 39.45
CA PRO A 7 39.85 -22.67 38.53
C PRO A 7 38.57 -22.45 37.72
N GLU A 8 37.57 -21.75 38.28
CA GLU A 8 36.30 -21.45 37.62
C GLU A 8 36.46 -20.51 36.40
N ILE A 9 37.47 -19.60 36.44
CA ILE A 9 37.77 -18.71 35.29
C ILE A 9 38.43 -19.50 34.18
N VAL A 10 39.37 -20.40 34.52
CA VAL A 10 40.05 -21.25 33.55
C VAL A 10 39.08 -22.21 32.88
N GLU A 11 38.22 -22.85 33.68
CA GLU A 11 37.22 -23.80 33.19
C GLU A 11 36.19 -23.12 32.26
N ALA A 12 35.69 -21.95 32.64
CA ALA A 12 34.76 -21.18 31.80
C ALA A 12 35.41 -20.73 30.49
N GLY A 13 36.71 -20.39 30.48
CA GLY A 13 37.46 -20.07 29.27
C GLY A 13 37.67 -21.27 28.34
N GLN A 14 37.87 -22.48 28.91
CA GLN A 14 38.09 -23.70 28.13
C GLN A 14 36.80 -24.32 27.60
N THR A 15 35.69 -24.22 28.33
CA THR A 15 34.40 -24.82 27.95
C THR A 15 33.67 -24.02 26.84
N PHE A 16 33.82 -22.73 26.80
CA PHE A 16 33.12 -21.88 25.83
C PHE A 16 33.40 -22.20 24.35
N PRO A 17 34.67 -22.35 23.90
CA PRO A 17 34.94 -22.63 22.48
C PRO A 17 34.33 -23.96 21.99
N ALA A 18 34.35 -24.99 22.80
CA ALA A 18 33.76 -26.29 22.49
C ALA A 18 32.23 -26.19 22.42
N ALA A 19 31.61 -25.49 23.39
CA ALA A 19 30.19 -25.27 23.41
C ALA A 19 29.72 -24.40 22.23
N LEU A 20 30.51 -23.38 21.83
CA LEU A 20 30.23 -22.53 20.69
C LEU A 20 30.30 -23.31 19.37
N ALA A 21 31.28 -24.16 19.20
CA ALA A 21 31.43 -25.00 18.02
C ALA A 21 30.27 -26.02 17.87
N ALA A 22 29.75 -26.51 18.99
CA ALA A 22 28.61 -27.44 19.01
C ALA A 22 27.25 -26.77 18.64
N CYS A 23 27.16 -25.45 18.62
CA CYS A 23 25.93 -24.76 18.23
C CYS A 23 25.66 -24.92 16.73
N GLY A 24 24.67 -25.72 16.36
CA GLY A 24 24.28 -25.98 15.00
C GLY A 24 23.21 -25.03 14.45
N ASP A 25 22.50 -24.32 15.31
CA ASP A 25 21.40 -23.40 14.96
C ASP A 25 21.38 -22.16 15.87
N LEU A 26 20.55 -21.18 15.48
CA LEU A 26 20.42 -19.91 16.19
C LEU A 26 19.80 -20.07 17.59
N ASP A 27 18.92 -21.05 17.78
CA ASP A 27 18.27 -21.29 19.07
C ASP A 27 19.24 -21.89 20.08
N ALA A 28 20.14 -22.82 19.65
CA ALA A 28 21.23 -23.32 20.45
C ALA A 28 22.22 -22.21 20.83
N LEU A 29 22.51 -21.31 19.88
CA LEU A 29 23.37 -20.15 20.12
C LEU A 29 22.76 -19.17 21.14
N LEU A 30 21.45 -18.93 21.08
CA LEU A 30 20.73 -18.09 22.05
C LEU A 30 20.77 -18.71 23.46
N ARG A 31 20.59 -20.02 23.58
CA ARG A 31 20.72 -20.72 24.86
C ARG A 31 22.14 -20.62 25.42
N LEU A 32 23.17 -20.81 24.57
CA LEU A 32 24.54 -20.63 24.95
C LEU A 32 24.85 -19.21 25.43
N LYS A 33 24.35 -18.20 24.72
CA LYS A 33 24.47 -16.79 25.11
C LYS A 33 23.86 -16.55 26.50
N GLY A 34 22.68 -17.12 26.76
CA GLY A 34 22.03 -17.05 28.08
C GLY A 34 22.87 -17.67 29.17
N ALA A 35 23.47 -18.83 28.90
CA ALA A 35 24.31 -19.56 29.89
C ALA A 35 25.63 -18.83 30.21
N PHE A 36 26.27 -18.22 29.24
CA PHE A 36 27.57 -17.56 29.42
C PHE A 36 27.52 -16.09 29.76
N VAL A 37 26.64 -15.32 29.08
CA VAL A 37 26.60 -13.84 29.15
C VAL A 37 25.25 -13.32 29.69
N GLY A 38 24.32 -14.20 30.03
CA GLY A 38 22.99 -13.84 30.55
C GLY A 38 23.04 -13.04 31.86
N ARG A 39 21.90 -12.43 32.23
CA ARG A 39 21.76 -11.60 33.45
C ARG A 39 21.60 -12.43 34.71
N GLU A 40 21.01 -13.61 34.65
CA GLU A 40 20.73 -14.48 35.80
C GLU A 40 21.45 -15.84 35.65
N ALA A 41 22.07 -16.31 36.71
CA ALA A 41 22.73 -17.61 36.81
C ALA A 41 23.75 -17.96 35.71
N SER A 42 24.24 -16.96 34.96
CA SER A 42 25.23 -17.17 33.90
C SER A 42 26.65 -17.31 34.44
N HIS A 43 27.57 -17.86 33.61
CA HIS A 43 28.99 -17.89 33.95
C HIS A 43 29.53 -16.48 34.24
N ALA A 44 29.13 -15.45 33.43
CA ALA A 44 29.54 -14.07 33.69
C ALA A 44 29.07 -13.56 35.06
N THR A 45 27.84 -13.88 35.46
CA THR A 45 27.30 -13.46 36.77
C THR A 45 28.05 -14.13 37.90
N ARG A 46 28.34 -15.45 37.81
CA ARG A 46 29.11 -16.19 38.81
C ARG A 46 30.54 -15.66 38.96
N LEU A 47 31.20 -15.35 37.84
CA LEU A 47 32.54 -14.77 37.84
C LEU A 47 32.57 -13.37 38.47
N MET A 48 31.51 -12.57 38.28
CA MET A 48 31.38 -11.27 38.92
C MET A 48 31.11 -11.37 40.43
N GLU A 49 30.45 -12.42 40.90
CA GLU A 49 30.32 -12.72 42.34
C GLU A 49 31.64 -13.10 42.98
N LEU A 50 32.46 -13.94 42.32
CA LEU A 50 33.83 -14.24 42.75
C LEU A 50 34.68 -12.97 42.88
N LEU A 51 34.53 -12.01 41.99
CA LEU A 51 35.23 -10.72 42.05
C LEU A 51 34.82 -9.90 43.28
N LYS A 52 33.57 -10.00 43.76
CA LYS A 52 33.11 -9.29 44.97
C LYS A 52 33.78 -9.82 46.24
N THR A 53 33.98 -11.11 46.32
CA THR A 53 34.56 -11.81 47.49
C THR A 53 36.10 -11.85 47.51
N ALA A 54 36.74 -11.50 46.39
CA ALA A 54 38.19 -11.54 46.24
C ALA A 54 38.95 -10.48 47.09
N PRO A 55 40.18 -10.74 47.55
CA PRO A 55 41.04 -9.77 48.24
C PRO A 55 41.31 -8.52 47.37
N LYS A 56 41.45 -7.35 48.02
CA LYS A 56 41.62 -6.05 47.32
C LYS A 56 42.81 -6.04 46.32
N GLU A 57 43.86 -6.73 46.63
CA GLU A 57 45.10 -6.80 45.83
C GLU A 57 44.90 -7.55 44.51
N GLN A 58 44.03 -8.55 44.50
CA GLN A 58 43.77 -9.40 43.33
C GLN A 58 42.58 -8.91 42.47
N LYS A 59 41.73 -7.99 42.99
CA LYS A 59 40.52 -7.50 42.28
C LYS A 59 40.83 -6.91 40.92
N ARG A 60 41.93 -6.23 40.75
CA ARG A 60 42.30 -5.55 39.48
C ARG A 60 42.65 -6.60 38.42
N GLU A 61 43.46 -7.61 38.76
CA GLU A 61 43.86 -8.66 37.80
C GLU A 61 42.70 -9.59 37.45
N LEU A 62 41.93 -10.00 38.44
CA LEU A 62 40.70 -10.78 38.26
C LEU A 62 39.66 -10.05 37.41
N GLY A 63 39.44 -8.77 37.67
CA GLY A 63 38.53 -7.93 36.87
C GLY A 63 38.93 -7.81 35.41
N ALA A 64 40.24 -7.65 35.16
CA ALA A 64 40.78 -7.61 33.80
C ALA A 64 40.60 -8.96 33.07
N ALA A 65 40.88 -10.10 33.74
CA ALA A 65 40.70 -11.43 33.20
C ALA A 65 39.21 -11.74 32.88
N ILE A 66 38.29 -11.42 33.78
CA ILE A 66 36.86 -11.65 33.61
C ILE A 66 36.30 -10.79 32.46
N ASN A 67 36.71 -9.53 32.36
CA ASN A 67 36.32 -8.65 31.28
C ASN A 67 36.86 -9.12 29.92
N GLY A 68 38.11 -9.62 29.89
CA GLY A 68 38.70 -10.22 28.71
C GLY A 68 37.93 -11.44 28.22
N LEU A 69 37.58 -12.35 29.12
CA LEU A 69 36.77 -13.53 28.80
C LEU A 69 35.37 -13.12 28.28
N LYS A 70 34.74 -12.15 28.92
CA LYS A 70 33.42 -11.67 28.50
C LYS A 70 33.47 -11.10 27.10
N GLN A 71 34.46 -10.30 26.76
CA GLN A 71 34.66 -9.79 25.40
C GLN A 71 34.89 -10.92 24.40
N GLN A 72 35.71 -11.89 24.71
CA GLN A 72 35.93 -13.06 23.85
C GLN A 72 34.63 -13.84 23.59
N TRP A 73 33.79 -14.03 24.63
CA TRP A 73 32.51 -14.72 24.50
C TRP A 73 31.54 -13.92 23.62
N GLU A 74 31.43 -12.61 23.84
CA GLU A 74 30.56 -11.74 23.04
C GLU A 74 30.99 -11.70 21.57
N GLU A 75 32.28 -11.65 21.30
CA GLU A 75 32.83 -11.65 19.95
C GLU A 75 32.66 -13.01 19.26
N GLY A 76 32.94 -14.11 19.95
CA GLY A 76 32.72 -15.46 19.44
C GLY A 76 31.24 -15.72 19.11
N LEU A 77 30.32 -15.32 19.98
CA LEU A 77 28.88 -15.43 19.75
C LEU A 77 28.44 -14.63 18.52
N LYS A 78 28.99 -13.44 18.35
CA LYS A 78 28.68 -12.57 17.22
C LYS A 78 29.14 -13.14 15.86
N VAL A 79 30.38 -13.68 15.87
CA VAL A 79 30.93 -14.34 14.66
C VAL A 79 30.09 -15.57 14.32
N ARG A 80 29.80 -16.44 15.31
CA ARG A 80 28.99 -17.64 15.08
C ARG A 80 27.57 -17.35 14.64
N GLN A 81 26.96 -16.29 15.16
CA GLN A 81 25.67 -15.85 14.72
C GLN A 81 25.67 -15.45 13.22
N ALA A 82 26.67 -14.69 12.79
CA ALA A 82 26.81 -14.29 11.39
C ALA A 82 27.00 -15.49 10.45
N GLU A 83 27.78 -16.52 10.88
CA GLU A 83 27.98 -17.77 10.13
C GLU A 83 26.66 -18.54 9.96
N LEU A 84 25.89 -18.73 11.05
CA LEU A 84 24.63 -19.45 11.03
C LEU A 84 23.56 -18.72 10.20
N GLU A 85 23.52 -17.39 10.29
CA GLU A 85 22.62 -16.57 9.46
C GLU A 85 23.01 -16.63 7.97
N ALA A 86 24.30 -16.63 7.66
CA ALA A 86 24.79 -16.78 6.29
C ALA A 86 24.45 -18.17 5.73
N ALA A 87 24.65 -19.23 6.53
CA ALA A 87 24.28 -20.59 6.18
C ALA A 87 22.76 -20.74 5.92
N LYS A 88 21.94 -20.15 6.80
CA LYS A 88 20.48 -20.14 6.66
C LYS A 88 20.03 -19.40 5.38
N ARG A 89 20.64 -18.26 5.06
CA ARG A 89 20.39 -17.52 3.83
C ARG A 89 20.75 -18.33 2.59
N LYS A 90 21.90 -19.00 2.61
CA LYS A 90 22.36 -19.85 1.51
C LYS A 90 21.45 -21.06 1.29
N LEU A 91 20.99 -21.71 2.36
CA LEU A 91 20.01 -22.80 2.30
C LEU A 91 18.65 -22.30 1.80
N GLY A 92 18.18 -21.13 2.25
CA GLY A 92 16.95 -20.51 1.76
C GLY A 92 17.03 -20.15 0.28
N ALA A 93 18.16 -19.64 -0.18
CA ALA A 93 18.38 -19.34 -1.59
C ALA A 93 18.41 -20.59 -2.48
N LEU A 94 18.94 -21.72 -1.94
CA LEU A 94 18.94 -23.03 -2.64
C LEU A 94 17.56 -23.70 -2.62
N ALA A 95 16.77 -23.50 -1.57
CA ALA A 95 15.41 -24.02 -1.44
C ALA A 95 14.38 -23.21 -2.27
N ALA A 96 14.65 -21.95 -2.51
CA ALA A 96 13.91 -21.14 -3.48
C ALA A 96 14.36 -21.58 -4.89
N SER A 97 13.83 -22.70 -5.38
CA SER A 97 14.08 -23.20 -6.75
C SER A 97 13.37 -22.30 -7.77
N TRP A 98 13.80 -21.05 -7.83
CA TRP A 98 13.41 -20.19 -8.93
C TRP A 98 14.29 -20.55 -10.12
N ASP A 99 13.70 -21.20 -11.10
CA ASP A 99 14.38 -21.48 -12.37
C ASP A 99 14.22 -20.25 -13.28
N PRO A 100 15.30 -19.51 -13.57
CA PRO A 100 15.24 -18.34 -14.44
C PRO A 100 14.89 -18.69 -15.90
N ALA A 101 14.93 -19.96 -16.29
CA ALA A 101 14.51 -20.41 -17.60
C ALA A 101 12.99 -20.60 -17.71
N LEU A 102 12.28 -20.69 -16.57
CA LEU A 102 10.83 -20.75 -16.59
C LEU A 102 10.26 -19.35 -16.87
N PRO A 103 9.30 -19.23 -17.82
CA PRO A 103 8.62 -17.95 -18.02
C PRO A 103 7.93 -17.53 -16.72
N PRO A 104 7.92 -16.23 -16.41
CA PRO A 104 7.23 -15.73 -15.23
C PRO A 104 5.75 -16.13 -15.29
N PRO A 105 5.09 -16.41 -14.16
CA PRO A 105 3.67 -16.66 -14.13
C PRO A 105 2.97 -15.48 -14.81
N GLN A 106 2.22 -15.76 -15.87
CA GLN A 106 1.48 -14.72 -16.57
C GLN A 106 0.45 -14.13 -15.58
N PRO A 107 0.43 -12.83 -15.39
CA PRO A 107 -0.62 -12.23 -14.58
C PRO A 107 -1.97 -12.60 -15.19
N PRO A 108 -3.00 -12.87 -14.38
CA PRO A 108 -4.33 -13.16 -14.88
C PRO A 108 -4.76 -12.01 -15.81
N ARG A 109 -5.22 -12.35 -17.00
CA ARG A 109 -5.75 -11.36 -17.92
C ARG A 109 -6.95 -10.70 -17.25
N GLY A 110 -6.89 -9.40 -17.08
CA GLY A 110 -8.02 -8.63 -16.59
C GLY A 110 -9.20 -8.74 -17.57
N ALA A 111 -10.41 -8.57 -17.05
CA ALA A 111 -11.62 -8.44 -17.84
C ALA A 111 -12.19 -7.03 -17.68
N LEU A 112 -12.78 -6.49 -18.72
CA LEU A 112 -13.51 -5.24 -18.65
C LEU A 112 -14.75 -5.43 -17.77
N HIS A 113 -15.01 -4.45 -16.92
CA HIS A 113 -16.24 -4.43 -16.12
C HIS A 113 -17.47 -4.45 -17.02
N PRO A 114 -18.55 -5.18 -16.72
CA PRO A 114 -19.75 -5.27 -17.57
C PRO A 114 -20.34 -3.93 -17.96
N LEU A 115 -20.36 -2.95 -17.05
CA LEU A 115 -20.82 -1.58 -17.36
C LEU A 115 -19.95 -0.90 -18.42
N ASN A 116 -18.63 -1.00 -18.31
CA ASN A 116 -17.73 -0.41 -19.31
C ASN A 116 -17.93 -1.05 -20.68
N ARG A 117 -18.08 -2.38 -20.74
CA ARG A 117 -18.41 -3.07 -22.00
C ARG A 117 -19.75 -2.61 -22.60
N LEU A 118 -20.75 -2.34 -21.75
CA LEU A 118 -22.03 -1.83 -22.21
C LEU A 118 -21.88 -0.41 -22.74
N MET A 119 -21.15 0.46 -22.03
CA MET A 119 -20.85 1.82 -22.46
C MET A 119 -20.15 1.85 -23.82
N ASP A 120 -19.08 1.07 -23.98
CA ASP A 120 -18.34 0.93 -25.23
C ASP A 120 -19.27 0.48 -26.36
N ARG A 121 -20.12 -0.51 -26.08
CA ARG A 121 -21.08 -1.03 -27.08
C ARG A 121 -22.13 0.03 -27.49
N LEU A 122 -22.62 0.85 -26.54
CA LEU A 122 -23.50 1.95 -26.87
C LEU A 122 -22.80 2.99 -27.76
N VAL A 123 -21.60 3.37 -27.41
CA VAL A 123 -20.79 4.29 -28.24
C VAL A 123 -20.59 3.74 -29.65
N ASP A 124 -20.27 2.47 -29.77
CA ASP A 124 -20.03 1.80 -31.07
C ASP A 124 -21.28 1.76 -31.95
N VAL A 125 -22.49 1.71 -31.36
CA VAL A 125 -23.74 1.78 -32.10
C VAL A 125 -23.96 3.18 -32.72
N PHE A 126 -23.63 4.24 -31.98
CA PHE A 126 -23.89 5.63 -32.42
C PHE A 126 -22.75 6.24 -33.26
N ARG A 127 -21.54 5.72 -33.13
CA ARG A 127 -20.36 6.22 -33.88
C ARG A 127 -20.53 6.17 -35.38
N PRO A 128 -21.07 5.09 -36.02
CA PRO A 128 -21.37 5.07 -37.45
C PRO A 128 -22.45 6.06 -37.89
N MET A 129 -23.31 6.51 -36.95
CA MET A 129 -24.32 7.52 -37.16
C MET A 129 -23.76 8.95 -37.09
N GLY A 130 -22.43 9.10 -36.91
CA GLY A 130 -21.75 10.38 -36.86
C GLY A 130 -21.71 11.01 -35.46
N PHE A 131 -22.04 10.28 -34.40
CA PHE A 131 -21.89 10.77 -33.05
C PHE A 131 -20.45 10.59 -32.59
N HIS A 132 -19.91 11.61 -31.92
CA HIS A 132 -18.63 11.53 -31.22
C HIS A 132 -18.87 11.59 -29.70
N VAL A 133 -17.88 11.20 -28.91
CA VAL A 133 -17.96 11.23 -27.45
C VAL A 133 -17.44 12.58 -26.96
N GLU A 134 -18.19 13.19 -26.09
CA GLU A 134 -17.80 14.38 -25.31
C GLU A 134 -17.77 14.03 -23.83
N GLU A 135 -16.74 14.53 -23.16
CA GLU A 135 -16.53 14.27 -21.72
C GLU A 135 -16.59 15.60 -20.94
N GLY A 136 -16.93 15.49 -19.68
CA GLY A 136 -16.94 16.61 -18.74
C GLY A 136 -16.61 16.17 -17.31
N PRO A 137 -16.33 17.14 -16.43
CA PRO A 137 -15.98 16.86 -15.04
C PRO A 137 -17.15 16.25 -14.28
N GLU A 138 -16.84 15.43 -13.27
CA GLU A 138 -17.83 14.89 -12.33
C GLU A 138 -18.24 15.91 -11.25
N VAL A 139 -17.31 16.81 -10.89
CA VAL A 139 -17.59 17.96 -10.02
C VAL A 139 -17.97 19.14 -10.90
N GLU A 140 -19.15 19.65 -10.70
CA GLU A 140 -19.76 20.69 -11.54
C GLU A 140 -20.24 21.89 -10.73
N THR A 141 -20.47 23.01 -11.45
CA THR A 141 -21.15 24.16 -10.88
C THR A 141 -22.66 24.02 -11.05
N GLU A 142 -23.43 24.66 -10.18
CA GLU A 142 -24.89 24.76 -10.37
C GLU A 142 -25.26 25.37 -11.75
N ALA A 143 -24.50 26.34 -12.21
CA ALA A 143 -24.70 26.97 -13.49
C ALA A 143 -24.70 25.97 -14.66
N HIS A 144 -23.84 24.98 -14.66
CA HIS A 144 -23.81 23.96 -15.71
C HIS A 144 -24.77 22.80 -15.43
N ASN A 145 -24.97 22.43 -14.16
CA ASN A 145 -25.79 21.27 -13.81
C ASN A 145 -27.30 21.59 -13.82
N PHE A 146 -27.67 22.85 -13.58
CA PHE A 146 -29.08 23.28 -13.44
C PHE A 146 -29.44 24.47 -14.30
N ASP A 147 -28.79 25.63 -14.10
CA ASP A 147 -29.24 26.91 -14.71
C ASP A 147 -29.15 26.88 -16.24
N GLY A 148 -28.06 26.36 -16.79
CA GLY A 148 -27.86 26.20 -18.23
C GLY A 148 -28.84 25.23 -18.90
N LEU A 149 -29.55 24.43 -18.10
CA LEU A 149 -30.61 23.52 -18.54
C LEU A 149 -32.01 24.05 -18.25
N ASN A 150 -32.12 25.33 -17.83
CA ASN A 150 -33.34 25.98 -17.44
C ASN A 150 -34.10 25.29 -16.29
N ILE A 151 -33.37 24.72 -15.35
CA ILE A 151 -33.91 24.16 -14.12
C ILE A 151 -34.02 25.28 -13.08
N PRO A 152 -35.26 25.63 -12.64
CA PRO A 152 -35.49 26.79 -11.78
C PRO A 152 -34.93 26.58 -10.36
N GLU A 153 -34.80 27.70 -9.62
CA GLU A 153 -34.19 27.70 -8.28
C GLU A 153 -34.97 26.86 -7.26
N ASP A 154 -36.27 26.80 -7.37
CA ASP A 154 -37.18 26.06 -6.50
C ASP A 154 -37.37 24.59 -6.92
N HIS A 155 -36.61 24.11 -7.90
CA HIS A 155 -36.75 22.74 -8.38
C HIS A 155 -36.24 21.74 -7.31
N PRO A 156 -37.00 20.69 -6.98
CA PRO A 156 -36.62 19.70 -5.95
C PRO A 156 -35.21 19.10 -6.14
N ALA A 157 -34.77 18.86 -7.36
CA ALA A 157 -33.45 18.32 -7.65
C ALA A 157 -32.28 19.21 -7.17
N LYS A 158 -32.51 20.51 -6.93
CA LYS A 158 -31.51 21.40 -6.31
C LYS A 158 -31.43 21.26 -4.80
N ALA A 159 -32.39 20.58 -4.17
CA ALA A 159 -32.38 20.39 -2.73
C ALA A 159 -31.14 19.56 -2.27
N SER A 160 -30.58 19.94 -1.16
CA SER A 160 -29.47 19.19 -0.53
C SER A 160 -29.86 17.80 -0.05
N SER A 161 -31.13 17.46 -0.06
CA SER A 161 -31.64 16.10 0.12
C SER A 161 -31.33 15.20 -1.06
N ASP A 162 -31.29 15.72 -2.28
CA ASP A 162 -31.24 14.94 -3.53
C ASP A 162 -29.90 15.08 -4.24
N THR A 163 -29.15 16.17 -3.97
CA THR A 163 -27.87 16.49 -4.61
C THR A 163 -26.71 16.50 -3.60
N PHE A 164 -25.57 15.97 -4.00
CA PHE A 164 -24.33 16.04 -3.21
C PHE A 164 -23.59 17.34 -3.50
N TYR A 165 -23.67 18.30 -2.60
CA TYR A 165 -22.87 19.51 -2.60
C TYR A 165 -21.54 19.32 -1.87
N LEU A 166 -20.49 20.01 -2.28
CA LEU A 166 -19.19 19.96 -1.62
C LEU A 166 -19.19 20.87 -0.38
N ALA A 167 -18.88 20.34 0.80
CA ALA A 167 -18.94 21.09 2.05
C ALA A 167 -18.02 22.33 2.08
N ALA A 168 -16.82 22.25 1.47
CA ALA A 168 -15.87 23.34 1.39
C ALA A 168 -16.17 24.35 0.27
N HIS A 169 -17.00 23.98 -0.71
CA HIS A 169 -17.33 24.73 -1.91
C HIS A 169 -18.80 24.50 -2.25
N PRO A 170 -19.74 25.18 -1.56
CA PRO A 170 -21.17 24.94 -1.73
C PRO A 170 -21.72 25.30 -3.10
N GLU A 171 -20.97 26.06 -3.89
CA GLU A 171 -21.26 26.34 -5.29
C GLU A 171 -20.92 25.18 -6.24
N LEU A 172 -20.24 24.12 -5.72
CA LEU A 172 -19.85 22.92 -6.46
C LEU A 172 -20.64 21.72 -5.96
N LEU A 173 -20.97 20.84 -6.89
CA LEU A 173 -21.73 19.62 -6.63
C LEU A 173 -21.18 18.44 -7.44
N LEU A 174 -21.56 17.23 -7.06
CA LEU A 174 -21.39 16.06 -7.93
C LEU A 174 -22.55 16.05 -8.93
N ARG A 175 -22.24 16.02 -10.24
CA ARG A 175 -23.24 16.10 -11.29
C ARG A 175 -24.34 15.03 -11.14
N THR A 176 -25.57 15.45 -11.24
CA THR A 176 -26.76 14.58 -11.06
C THR A 176 -27.19 13.87 -12.34
N HIS A 177 -26.64 14.28 -13.46
CA HIS A 177 -26.83 13.75 -14.81
C HIS A 177 -25.63 14.14 -15.69
N THR A 178 -25.57 13.62 -16.93
CA THR A 178 -24.50 13.97 -17.87
C THR A 178 -24.78 15.21 -18.71
N SER A 179 -25.95 15.83 -18.55
CA SER A 179 -26.34 17.03 -19.30
C SER A 179 -25.43 18.26 -19.11
N PRO A 180 -24.68 18.46 -18.02
CA PRO A 180 -23.65 19.51 -17.97
C PRO A 180 -22.67 19.46 -19.13
N VAL A 181 -22.35 18.25 -19.63
CA VAL A 181 -21.52 18.10 -20.83
C VAL A 181 -22.17 18.72 -22.05
N GLN A 182 -23.52 18.65 -22.17
CA GLN A 182 -24.24 19.28 -23.24
C GLN A 182 -24.09 20.80 -23.17
N VAL A 183 -24.29 21.39 -21.99
CA VAL A 183 -24.14 22.86 -21.79
C VAL A 183 -22.71 23.28 -22.15
N ARG A 184 -21.68 22.60 -21.65
CA ARG A 184 -20.29 22.92 -21.96
C ARG A 184 -19.97 22.80 -23.44
N THR A 185 -20.43 21.73 -24.08
CA THR A 185 -20.21 21.49 -25.51
C THR A 185 -20.90 22.53 -26.36
N LEU A 186 -22.16 22.84 -26.05
CA LEU A 186 -22.91 23.86 -26.80
C LEU A 186 -22.30 25.26 -26.64
N LEU A 187 -21.89 25.67 -25.45
CA LEU A 187 -21.19 26.93 -25.22
C LEU A 187 -19.89 27.01 -26.04
N ARG A 188 -19.14 25.91 -26.13
CA ARG A 188 -17.90 25.84 -26.89
C ARG A 188 -18.11 25.93 -28.40
N VAL A 189 -19.16 25.29 -28.93
CA VAL A 189 -19.41 25.21 -30.40
C VAL A 189 -20.37 26.24 -30.94
N ALA A 190 -21.13 26.92 -30.08
CA ALA A 190 -22.15 27.90 -30.51
C ALA A 190 -21.66 28.92 -31.53
N PRO A 191 -20.44 29.50 -31.42
CA PRO A 191 -19.97 30.48 -32.40
C PRO A 191 -19.90 29.93 -33.83
N ASP A 192 -19.60 28.63 -33.98
CA ASP A 192 -19.37 28.00 -35.29
C ASP A 192 -20.47 27.01 -35.67
N LEU A 193 -21.53 26.88 -34.87
CA LEU A 193 -22.52 25.82 -35.03
C LEU A 193 -23.24 25.91 -36.39
N ALA A 194 -23.56 27.11 -36.84
CA ALA A 194 -24.18 27.32 -38.14
C ALA A 194 -23.28 26.94 -39.32
N ALA A 195 -21.98 27.26 -39.23
CA ALA A 195 -21.00 26.90 -40.24
C ALA A 195 -20.73 25.38 -40.29
N ARG A 196 -20.85 24.70 -39.13
CA ARG A 196 -20.67 23.24 -39.02
C ARG A 196 -21.90 22.46 -39.55
N GLY A 197 -23.03 23.09 -39.76
CA GLY A 197 -24.28 22.41 -40.15
C GLY A 197 -24.93 21.60 -39.04
N GLY A 198 -24.37 21.65 -37.86
CA GLY A 198 -24.84 20.94 -36.66
C GLY A 198 -23.79 20.18 -35.91
N ILE A 199 -24.18 19.53 -34.80
CA ILE A 199 -23.32 18.69 -33.95
C ILE A 199 -24.09 17.46 -33.47
N ARG A 200 -23.40 16.32 -33.34
CA ARG A 200 -23.93 15.07 -32.80
C ARG A 200 -22.90 14.53 -31.79
N PHE A 201 -23.32 14.33 -30.56
CA PHE A 201 -22.41 13.75 -29.56
C PHE A 201 -23.15 12.93 -28.51
N LEU A 202 -22.41 12.08 -27.88
CA LEU A 202 -22.78 11.29 -26.70
C LEU A 202 -22.03 11.83 -25.51
N ALA A 203 -22.66 11.87 -24.36
CA ALA A 203 -22.09 12.21 -23.09
C ALA A 203 -22.21 11.02 -22.10
N PRO A 204 -21.32 10.02 -22.18
CA PRO A 204 -21.28 8.93 -21.22
C PRO A 204 -20.58 9.37 -19.93
N GLY A 205 -21.02 8.85 -18.77
CA GLY A 205 -20.32 9.14 -17.53
C GLY A 205 -21.04 8.69 -16.28
N ARG A 206 -20.31 8.83 -15.16
CA ARG A 206 -20.87 8.63 -13.83
C ARG A 206 -21.66 9.84 -13.40
N VAL A 207 -22.72 9.58 -12.67
CA VAL A 207 -23.62 10.59 -12.11
C VAL A 207 -24.00 10.21 -10.69
N TYR A 208 -24.45 11.18 -9.92
CA TYR A 208 -24.57 11.03 -8.47
C TYR A 208 -25.90 11.62 -7.99
N ARG A 209 -26.63 10.86 -7.20
CA ARG A 209 -27.86 11.32 -6.55
C ARG A 209 -27.87 10.82 -5.10
N LYS A 210 -28.41 11.62 -4.22
CA LYS A 210 -28.48 11.30 -2.79
C LYS A 210 -29.69 10.44 -2.45
N ASP A 211 -29.89 9.38 -3.24
CA ASP A 211 -30.95 8.41 -3.03
C ASP A 211 -30.59 7.47 -1.88
N GLU A 212 -31.60 6.95 -1.18
CA GLU A 212 -31.39 5.85 -0.24
C GLU A 212 -30.96 4.60 -1.00
N ILE A 213 -29.97 3.89 -0.43
CA ILE A 213 -29.42 2.69 -1.05
C ILE A 213 -30.40 1.53 -0.85
N ASP A 214 -30.94 1.02 -1.96
CA ASP A 214 -31.77 -0.18 -1.99
C ASP A 214 -31.33 -1.12 -3.14
N PRO A 215 -31.99 -2.25 -3.38
CA PRO A 215 -31.63 -3.16 -4.47
C PRO A 215 -31.73 -2.54 -5.88
N THR A 216 -32.41 -1.40 -6.04
CA THR A 216 -32.69 -0.73 -7.32
C THR A 216 -32.02 0.65 -7.44
N HIS A 217 -31.61 1.24 -6.33
CA HIS A 217 -31.02 2.57 -6.28
C HIS A 217 -29.60 2.53 -5.74
N SER A 218 -28.70 3.18 -6.45
CA SER A 218 -27.32 3.43 -6.04
C SER A 218 -27.05 4.93 -6.10
N PRO A 219 -26.38 5.52 -5.11
CA PRO A 219 -26.05 6.93 -5.10
C PRO A 219 -25.08 7.32 -6.23
N MET A 220 -24.42 6.36 -6.85
CA MET A 220 -23.58 6.53 -8.03
C MET A 220 -24.01 5.52 -9.10
N PHE A 221 -24.33 6.01 -10.29
CA PHE A 221 -24.67 5.18 -11.43
C PHE A 221 -24.10 5.75 -12.73
N HIS A 222 -24.30 5.05 -13.84
CA HIS A 222 -23.80 5.47 -15.15
C HIS A 222 -24.96 5.90 -16.02
N GLN A 223 -24.74 6.97 -16.77
CA GLN A 223 -25.71 7.51 -17.73
C GLN A 223 -25.02 7.76 -19.07
N VAL A 224 -25.75 7.60 -20.17
CA VAL A 224 -25.34 8.00 -21.50
C VAL A 224 -26.44 8.89 -22.07
N GLU A 225 -26.11 10.12 -22.37
CA GLU A 225 -27.00 11.03 -23.07
C GLU A 225 -26.49 11.26 -24.49
N GLY A 226 -27.43 11.42 -25.41
CA GLY A 226 -27.12 11.80 -26.79
C GLY A 226 -27.76 13.11 -27.14
N MET A 227 -27.03 13.97 -27.87
CA MET A 227 -27.53 15.22 -28.39
C MET A 227 -27.28 15.36 -29.88
N LEU A 228 -28.26 15.82 -30.57
CA LEU A 228 -28.20 16.19 -31.99
C LEU A 228 -28.79 17.58 -32.16
N VAL A 229 -27.98 18.53 -32.64
CA VAL A 229 -28.41 19.90 -32.91
C VAL A 229 -28.04 20.25 -34.33
N GLY A 230 -28.97 20.81 -35.09
CA GLY A 230 -28.75 21.23 -36.49
C GLY A 230 -29.99 21.83 -37.12
N HIS A 231 -29.86 22.32 -38.37
CA HIS A 231 -30.98 22.81 -39.14
C HIS A 231 -31.76 21.65 -39.77
N GLY A 232 -33.09 21.77 -39.79
CA GLY A 232 -33.97 20.80 -40.46
C GLY A 232 -34.05 19.44 -39.75
N ILE A 233 -33.67 19.37 -38.48
CA ILE A 233 -33.77 18.17 -37.64
C ILE A 233 -35.15 18.16 -36.99
N GLY A 234 -35.88 17.12 -37.22
CA GLY A 234 -37.17 16.82 -36.60
C GLY A 234 -37.25 15.35 -36.18
N MET A 235 -38.24 15.02 -35.38
CA MET A 235 -38.57 13.63 -35.04
C MET A 235 -39.47 13.03 -36.08
#